data_46d7d7e8c791a7144f1dd009b9dee72a
#
_entry.id   46d7d7e8c791a7144f1dd009b9dee72a
#
_cell.length_a   1.000
_cell.length_b   1.000
_cell.length_c   1.000
_cell.angle_alpha   90.00
_cell.angle_beta   90.00
_cell.angle_gamma   90.00
#
_symmetry.space_group_name_H-M   'P 1'
#
loop_
_entity.id
_entity.type
_entity.pdbx_description
1 polymer ?
#
loop_
_entity_poly.entity_id
_entity_poly.type
_entity_poly.pdbx_seq_one_letter_code
_entity_poly.pdbx_strand_id
1 'polypeptide(L)'
;MISFEGPKVVLGISVSALSAELKDLDIIGEVLPEGEVKDFTSEGDTCSFKVKGGVSTHLEKDLENLPDGMILRLHTVAPSPVKFSLEVIAADHSEGSSCYVHSDADLNPFTRMMVEPALNSLFKKMAEGMVNRFPTSP
;
A
#
# COMPACT_ATOMS: atom_id res chain seq x y z
N MET A 1 -14.89 11.54 -3.64
CA MET A 1 -13.77 10.63 -3.33
C MET A 1 -12.78 10.64 -4.48
N ILE A 2 -11.50 10.66 -4.16
CA ILE A 2 -10.43 10.76 -5.16
C ILE A 2 -9.67 9.44 -5.19
N SER A 3 -9.42 8.93 -6.40
CA SER A 3 -8.66 7.68 -6.57
C SER A 3 -7.24 7.96 -6.98
N PHE A 4 -6.30 7.19 -6.42
CA PHE A 4 -4.89 7.22 -6.76
C PHE A 4 -4.45 5.83 -7.16
N GLU A 5 -3.57 5.74 -8.16
CA GLU A 5 -2.98 4.47 -8.55
C GLU A 5 -1.47 4.63 -8.70
N GLY A 6 -0.73 3.70 -8.11
CA GLY A 6 0.70 3.61 -8.35
C GLY A 6 0.98 2.92 -9.69
N PRO A 7 2.24 2.91 -10.13
CA PRO A 7 2.61 2.24 -11.37
C PRO A 7 2.42 0.73 -11.27
N LYS A 8 2.02 0.11 -12.38
CA LYS A 8 1.95 -1.35 -12.47
C LYS A 8 3.37 -1.90 -12.60
N VAL A 9 3.69 -2.88 -11.78
CA VAL A 9 5.02 -3.51 -11.75
C VAL A 9 4.89 -5.02 -11.85
N VAL A 10 5.96 -5.67 -12.29
CA VAL A 10 6.05 -7.13 -12.39
C VAL A 10 6.93 -7.66 -11.28
N LEU A 11 6.45 -8.67 -10.57
CA LEU A 11 7.13 -9.29 -9.44
C LEU A 11 7.47 -10.74 -9.75
N GLY A 12 8.60 -11.21 -9.23
CA GLY A 12 9.05 -12.58 -9.36
C GLY A 12 8.42 -13.55 -8.35
N ILE A 13 7.15 -13.34 -8.05
CA ILE A 13 6.39 -14.13 -7.08
C ILE A 13 4.97 -14.31 -7.62
N SER A 14 4.39 -15.50 -7.44
CA SER A 14 3.02 -15.76 -7.90
C SER A 14 1.99 -14.96 -7.09
N VAL A 15 0.80 -14.78 -7.65
CA VAL A 15 -0.28 -14.07 -6.95
C VAL A 15 -0.59 -14.75 -5.61
N SER A 16 -0.70 -16.07 -5.58
CA SER A 16 -1.03 -16.78 -4.34
C SER A 16 0.07 -16.66 -3.29
N ALA A 17 1.34 -16.72 -3.69
CA ALA A 17 2.46 -16.55 -2.77
C ALA A 17 2.54 -15.11 -2.27
N LEU A 18 2.31 -14.14 -3.14
CA LEU A 18 2.27 -12.73 -2.76
C LEU A 18 1.13 -12.46 -1.76
N SER A 19 -0.04 -13.01 -2.01
CA SER A 19 -1.18 -12.89 -1.10
C SER A 19 -0.83 -13.45 0.28
N ALA A 20 -0.13 -14.59 0.34
CA ALA A 20 0.30 -15.18 1.60
C ALA A 20 1.32 -14.30 2.34
N GLU A 21 2.28 -13.72 1.61
CA GLU A 21 3.27 -12.81 2.20
C GLU A 21 2.61 -11.55 2.79
N LEU A 22 1.64 -10.97 2.08
CA LEU A 22 0.98 -9.75 2.51
C LEU A 22 0.01 -9.95 3.69
N LYS A 23 -0.24 -11.17 4.12
CA LYS A 23 -1.00 -11.42 5.34
C LYS A 23 -0.24 -10.91 6.57
N ASP A 24 1.09 -10.90 6.50
CA ASP A 24 1.93 -10.35 7.55
C ASP A 24 2.18 -8.87 7.25
N LEU A 25 1.63 -7.99 8.07
CA LEU A 25 1.75 -6.54 7.85
C LEU A 25 3.18 -6.02 8.06
N ASP A 26 4.08 -6.80 8.66
CA ASP A 26 5.50 -6.43 8.71
C ASP A 26 6.10 -6.30 7.30
N ILE A 27 5.59 -7.07 6.34
CA ILE A 27 6.02 -6.97 4.94
C ILE A 27 5.69 -5.57 4.39
N ILE A 28 4.58 -4.99 4.79
CA ILE A 28 4.21 -3.63 4.38
C ILE A 28 5.29 -2.65 4.82
N GLY A 29 5.80 -2.80 6.06
CA GLY A 29 6.90 -1.96 6.55
C GLY A 29 8.19 -2.13 5.74
N GLU A 30 8.43 -3.34 5.21
CA GLU A 30 9.60 -3.60 4.39
C GLU A 30 9.52 -2.98 3.00
N VAL A 31 8.31 -2.85 2.43
CA VAL A 31 8.13 -2.27 1.10
C VAL A 31 7.87 -0.78 1.12
N LEU A 32 7.49 -0.21 2.27
CA LEU A 32 7.31 1.23 2.40
C LEU A 32 8.67 1.95 2.30
N PRO A 33 8.73 3.09 1.61
CA PRO A 33 10.00 3.77 1.38
C PRO A 33 10.53 4.46 2.63
N GLU A 34 11.81 4.23 2.93
CA GLU A 34 12.51 5.01 3.94
C GLU A 34 12.57 6.46 3.48
N GLY A 35 12.43 7.39 4.40
CA GLY A 35 12.42 8.81 4.07
C GLY A 35 11.04 9.36 3.76
N GLU A 36 10.12 8.55 3.27
CA GLU A 36 8.72 8.95 3.09
C GLU A 36 7.87 8.51 4.28
N VAL A 37 8.28 7.43 4.96
CA VAL A 37 7.55 6.83 6.07
C VAL A 37 8.50 6.66 7.26
N LYS A 38 8.01 7.01 8.45
CA LYS A 38 8.76 6.86 9.70
C LYS A 38 7.91 6.14 10.73
N ASP A 39 8.60 5.55 11.72
CA ASP A 39 7.97 4.98 12.91
C ASP A 39 6.92 3.90 12.57
N PHE A 40 7.24 3.06 11.58
CA PHE A 40 6.35 1.94 11.23
C PHE A 40 6.28 0.94 12.38
N THR A 41 5.05 0.58 12.76
CA THR A 41 4.78 -0.49 13.72
C THR A 41 3.60 -1.31 13.20
N SER A 42 3.58 -2.59 13.53
CA SER A 42 2.46 -3.46 13.21
C SER A 42 2.13 -4.37 14.37
N GLU A 43 0.85 -4.70 14.49
CA GLU A 43 0.36 -5.65 15.49
C GLU A 43 -0.90 -6.33 14.95
N GLY A 44 -0.78 -7.63 14.65
CA GLY A 44 -1.91 -8.38 14.08
C GLY A 44 -2.37 -7.81 12.75
N ASP A 45 -3.62 -7.37 12.71
CA ASP A 45 -4.25 -6.84 11.49
C ASP A 45 -4.16 -5.31 11.39
N THR A 46 -3.36 -4.67 12.24
CA THR A 46 -3.20 -3.22 12.24
C THR A 46 -1.75 -2.81 12.05
N CYS A 47 -1.55 -1.66 11.46
CA CYS A 47 -0.23 -1.03 11.39
C CYS A 47 -0.37 0.47 11.49
N SER A 48 0.72 1.12 11.84
CA SER A 48 0.76 2.58 11.91
C SER A 48 2.12 3.10 11.49
N PHE A 49 2.13 4.32 10.97
CA PHE A 49 3.35 5.00 10.56
C PHE A 49 3.06 6.49 10.39
N LYS A 50 4.13 7.26 10.19
CA LYS A 50 4.02 8.68 9.87
C LYS A 50 4.49 8.89 8.44
N VAL A 51 3.65 9.56 7.64
CA VAL A 51 4.01 9.96 6.28
C VAL A 51 4.80 11.27 6.37
N LYS A 52 5.68 11.49 5.42
CA LYS A 52 6.48 12.72 5.30
C LYS A 52 5.59 13.95 5.45
N GLY A 53 5.98 14.88 6.32
CA GLY A 53 5.16 16.02 6.70
C GLY A 53 4.48 15.84 8.05
N GLY A 54 4.67 14.68 8.70
CA GLY A 54 4.20 14.43 10.06
C GLY A 54 2.77 13.91 10.18
N VAL A 55 2.20 13.44 9.07
CA VAL A 55 0.83 12.89 9.09
C VAL A 55 0.86 11.48 9.68
N SER A 56 0.23 11.31 10.84
CA SER A 56 0.08 10.00 11.48
C SER A 56 -1.01 9.20 10.76
N THR A 57 -0.72 7.95 10.45
CA THR A 57 -1.63 7.07 9.73
C THR A 57 -1.76 5.75 10.48
N HIS A 58 -3.00 5.35 10.75
CA HIS A 58 -3.31 4.07 11.37
C HIS A 58 -4.20 3.29 10.42
N LEU A 59 -3.78 2.09 10.07
CA LEU A 59 -4.48 1.26 9.09
C LEU A 59 -4.89 -0.06 9.71
N GLU A 60 -6.05 -0.56 9.30
CA GLU A 60 -6.56 -1.86 9.70
C GLU A 60 -6.89 -2.66 8.45
N LYS A 61 -6.55 -3.95 8.48
CA LYS A 61 -6.79 -4.85 7.37
C LYS A 61 -8.28 -5.25 7.33
N ASP A 62 -8.87 -5.21 6.14
CA ASP A 62 -10.21 -5.71 5.91
C ASP A 62 -10.15 -7.24 5.88
N LEU A 63 -10.96 -7.88 6.71
CA LEU A 63 -11.02 -9.34 6.84
C LEU A 63 -12.15 -9.96 6.01
N GLU A 64 -12.95 -9.13 5.36
CA GLU A 64 -14.04 -9.59 4.50
C GLU A 64 -13.52 -10.00 3.12
N ASN A 65 -14.37 -10.70 2.36
CA ASN A 65 -14.04 -11.11 1.01
C ASN A 65 -13.72 -9.90 0.13
N LEU A 66 -12.56 -9.93 -0.51
CA LEU A 66 -12.12 -8.86 -1.39
C LEU A 66 -12.58 -9.13 -2.82
N PRO A 67 -12.77 -8.08 -3.64
CA PRO A 67 -13.06 -8.24 -5.07
C PRO A 67 -11.97 -9.05 -5.77
N ASP A 68 -12.33 -9.66 -6.91
CA ASP A 68 -11.37 -10.40 -7.71
C ASP A 68 -10.16 -9.53 -8.08
N GLY A 69 -8.98 -10.10 -7.91
CA GLY A 69 -7.72 -9.40 -8.17
C GLY A 69 -7.18 -8.58 -7.01
N MET A 70 -8.01 -8.23 -6.05
CA MET A 70 -7.55 -7.50 -4.87
C MET A 70 -7.08 -8.48 -3.80
N ILE A 71 -5.81 -8.44 -3.46
CA ILE A 71 -5.19 -9.40 -2.52
C ILE A 71 -4.94 -8.81 -1.14
N LEU A 72 -5.04 -7.49 -1.00
CA LEU A 72 -4.88 -6.81 0.28
C LEU A 72 -5.71 -5.54 0.27
N ARG A 73 -6.37 -5.25 1.36
CA ARG A 73 -7.05 -3.97 1.57
C ARG A 73 -6.84 -3.52 3.00
N LEU A 74 -6.32 -2.31 3.14
CA LEU A 74 -6.19 -1.63 4.40
C LEU A 74 -7.02 -0.34 4.33
N HIS A 75 -7.61 0.05 5.45
CA HIS A 75 -8.31 1.33 5.54
C HIS A 75 -7.87 2.07 6.80
N THR A 76 -7.92 3.40 6.75
CA THR A 76 -7.55 4.22 7.90
C THR A 76 -8.59 4.09 9.00
N VAL A 77 -8.08 4.05 10.24
CA VAL A 77 -8.91 4.08 11.45
C VAL A 77 -8.45 5.24 12.33
N ALA A 78 -9.28 5.63 13.27
CA ALA A 78 -8.95 6.72 14.18
C ALA A 78 -7.74 6.35 15.05
N PRO A 79 -6.84 7.29 15.37
CA PRO A 79 -6.84 8.70 15.00
C PRO A 79 -6.03 8.96 13.73
N SER A 80 -6.66 9.02 12.58
CA SER A 80 -6.00 9.34 11.31
C SER A 80 -6.63 10.61 10.74
N PRO A 81 -5.87 11.72 10.64
CA PRO A 81 -6.41 12.98 10.13
C PRO A 81 -6.76 12.94 8.64
N VAL A 82 -6.10 12.07 7.88
CA VAL A 82 -6.39 11.87 6.46
C VAL A 82 -6.96 10.47 6.29
N LYS A 83 -8.13 10.39 5.65
CA LYS A 83 -8.80 9.10 5.44
C LYS A 83 -8.54 8.58 4.03
N PHE A 84 -7.98 7.38 3.94
CA PHE A 84 -7.74 6.73 2.65
C PHE A 84 -7.67 5.22 2.83
N SER A 85 -7.80 4.51 1.71
CA SER A 85 -7.55 3.07 1.66
C SER A 85 -6.20 2.80 1.01
N LEU A 86 -5.66 1.62 1.23
CA LEU A 86 -4.47 1.14 0.56
C LEU A 86 -4.76 -0.28 0.11
N GLU A 87 -4.77 -0.49 -1.20
CA GLU A 87 -5.16 -1.76 -1.79
C GLU A 87 -4.08 -2.26 -2.72
N VAL A 88 -3.83 -3.56 -2.70
CA VAL A 88 -2.91 -4.19 -3.65
C VAL A 88 -3.73 -5.06 -4.59
N ILE A 89 -3.62 -4.78 -5.88
CA ILE A 89 -4.33 -5.50 -6.93
C ILE A 89 -3.29 -6.24 -7.77
N ALA A 90 -3.49 -7.54 -7.96
CA ALA A 90 -2.51 -8.39 -8.63
C ALA A 90 -3.19 -9.33 -9.61
N ALA A 91 -2.45 -9.67 -10.66
CA ALA A 91 -2.86 -10.63 -11.68
C ALA A 91 -1.70 -11.52 -12.05
N ASP A 92 -1.99 -12.70 -12.59
CA ASP A 92 -0.96 -13.64 -13.03
C ASP A 92 -0.13 -13.04 -14.16
N HIS A 93 1.16 -13.32 -14.14
CA HIS A 93 2.11 -12.91 -15.16
C HIS A 93 3.08 -14.05 -15.41
N SER A 94 3.62 -14.14 -16.62
CA SER A 94 4.57 -15.21 -16.98
C SER A 94 5.81 -15.23 -16.07
N GLU A 95 6.21 -14.10 -15.50
CA GLU A 95 7.35 -13.99 -14.58
C GLU A 95 6.96 -14.09 -13.13
N GLY A 96 5.67 -14.26 -12.81
CA GLY A 96 5.15 -14.36 -11.46
C GLY A 96 3.81 -13.65 -11.34
N SER A 97 3.82 -12.36 -11.09
CA SER A 97 2.60 -11.55 -11.01
C SER A 97 2.85 -10.12 -11.47
N SER A 98 1.79 -9.47 -11.90
CA SER A 98 1.80 -8.02 -12.08
C SER A 98 0.91 -7.42 -11.00
N CYS A 99 1.31 -6.29 -10.42
CA CYS A 99 0.52 -5.67 -9.38
C CYS A 99 0.64 -4.15 -9.40
N TYR A 100 -0.30 -3.50 -8.75
CA TYR A 100 -0.25 -2.06 -8.50
C TYR A 100 -0.97 -1.76 -7.20
N VAL A 101 -0.66 -0.60 -6.62
CA VAL A 101 -1.32 -0.10 -5.43
C VAL A 101 -2.42 0.86 -5.86
N HIS A 102 -3.59 0.70 -5.31
CA HIS A 102 -4.73 1.58 -5.52
C HIS A 102 -5.15 2.18 -4.18
N SER A 103 -5.65 3.40 -4.21
CA SER A 103 -6.14 4.08 -3.02
C SER A 103 -7.34 4.95 -3.36
N ASP A 104 -8.34 4.94 -2.50
CA ASP A 104 -9.42 5.91 -2.52
C ASP A 104 -9.27 6.80 -1.29
N ALA A 105 -9.29 8.10 -1.48
CA ALA A 105 -9.09 9.05 -0.41
C ALA A 105 -10.25 10.04 -0.33
N ASP A 106 -10.68 10.33 0.90
CA ASP A 106 -11.71 11.33 1.18
C ASP A 106 -11.01 12.63 1.57
N LEU A 107 -10.80 13.49 0.58
CA LEU A 107 -10.05 14.73 0.73
C LEU A 107 -10.91 15.92 0.27
N ASN A 108 -10.94 16.98 1.10
CA ASN A 108 -11.46 18.26 0.63
C ASN A 108 -10.41 18.95 -0.26
N PRO A 109 -10.77 19.97 -1.07
CA PRO A 109 -9.83 20.58 -2.00
C PRO A 109 -8.55 21.12 -1.34
N PHE A 110 -8.67 21.68 -0.15
CA PHE A 110 -7.52 22.22 0.57
C PHE A 110 -6.55 21.10 1.01
N THR A 111 -7.09 20.07 1.64
CA THR A 111 -6.31 18.92 2.09
C THR A 111 -5.68 18.21 0.89
N ARG A 112 -6.40 18.11 -0.22
CA ARG A 112 -5.91 17.50 -1.45
C ARG A 112 -4.62 18.17 -1.93
N MET A 113 -4.58 19.50 -1.96
CA MET A 113 -3.39 20.23 -2.39
C MET A 113 -2.16 19.87 -1.54
N MET A 114 -2.36 19.65 -0.25
CA MET A 114 -1.26 19.32 0.67
C MET A 114 -0.84 17.86 0.62
N VAL A 115 -1.79 16.96 0.45
CA VAL A 115 -1.58 15.52 0.67
C VAL A 115 -1.35 14.75 -0.62
N GLU A 116 -1.95 15.18 -1.73
CA GLU A 116 -1.87 14.47 -3.01
C GLU A 116 -0.43 14.17 -3.47
N PRO A 117 0.51 15.14 -3.45
CA PRO A 117 1.89 14.84 -3.84
C PRO A 117 2.55 13.79 -2.95
N ALA A 118 2.27 13.83 -1.65
CA ALA A 118 2.83 12.86 -0.70
C ALA A 118 2.28 11.46 -0.94
N LEU A 119 0.98 11.33 -1.18
CA LEU A 119 0.36 10.04 -1.47
C LEU A 119 0.85 9.45 -2.79
N ASN A 120 0.94 10.27 -3.84
CA ASN A 120 1.46 9.82 -5.12
C ASN A 120 2.90 9.33 -5.01
N SER A 121 3.75 10.06 -4.28
CA SER A 121 5.13 9.66 -4.04
C SER A 121 5.20 8.36 -3.24
N LEU A 122 4.37 8.23 -2.21
CA LEU A 122 4.30 7.05 -1.36
C LEU A 122 3.97 5.80 -2.19
N PHE A 123 2.93 5.87 -3.01
CA PHE A 123 2.48 4.70 -3.79
C PHE A 123 3.47 4.34 -4.89
N LYS A 124 4.10 5.33 -5.53
CA LYS A 124 5.14 5.07 -6.51
C LYS A 124 6.34 4.35 -5.89
N LYS A 125 6.80 4.84 -4.75
CA LYS A 125 7.96 4.25 -4.06
C LYS A 125 7.63 2.92 -3.42
N MET A 126 6.39 2.72 -3.00
CA MET A 126 5.93 1.42 -2.52
C MET A 126 6.00 0.37 -3.62
N ALA A 127 5.61 0.73 -4.84
CA ALA A 127 5.74 -0.17 -5.99
C ALA A 127 7.21 -0.55 -6.23
N GLU A 128 8.13 0.43 -6.16
CA GLU A 128 9.56 0.17 -6.26
C GLU A 128 10.06 -0.77 -5.14
N GLY A 129 9.57 -0.56 -3.93
CA GLY A 129 9.90 -1.42 -2.78
C GLY A 129 9.43 -2.84 -2.97
N MET A 130 8.26 -3.04 -3.59
CA MET A 130 7.77 -4.38 -3.91
C MET A 130 8.66 -5.06 -4.95
N VAL A 131 9.09 -4.35 -5.98
CA VAL A 131 10.03 -4.91 -6.97
C VAL A 131 11.34 -5.31 -6.30
N ASN A 132 11.85 -4.48 -5.39
CA ASN A 132 13.09 -4.78 -4.67
C ASN A 132 12.94 -5.99 -3.75
N ARG A 133 11.78 -6.16 -3.13
CA ARG A 133 11.51 -7.27 -2.21
C ARG A 133 11.24 -8.59 -2.94
N PHE A 134 10.61 -8.51 -4.11
CA PHE A 134 10.21 -9.67 -4.92
C PHE A 134 10.70 -9.51 -6.36
N PRO A 135 12.04 -9.51 -6.56
CA PRO A 135 12.57 -9.25 -7.91
C PRO A 135 12.31 -10.42 -8.86
N THR A 136 12.16 -10.08 -10.15
CA THR A 136 12.08 -11.11 -11.19
C THR A 136 13.44 -11.77 -11.35
N SER A 137 13.43 -13.04 -11.79
CA SER A 137 14.67 -13.74 -12.08
C SER A 137 15.36 -13.10 -13.30
N PRO A 138 16.71 -12.97 -13.26
CA PRO A 138 17.45 -12.44 -14.41
C PRO A 138 17.40 -13.35 -15.63
#